data_403ede73ab10f53627c2fddb7762b13d
#
_entry.id   403ede73ab10f53627c2fddb7762b13d
#
_cell.length_a   1.000
_cell.length_b   1.000
_cell.length_c   1.000
_cell.angle_alpha   90.00
_cell.angle_beta   90.00
_cell.angle_gamma   90.00
#
_symmetry.space_group_name_H-M   'P 1'
#
loop_
_entity.id
_entity.type
_entity.pdbx_description
1 polymer ?
#
loop_
_entity_poly.entity_id
_entity_poly.type
_entity_poly.pdbx_seq_one_letter_code
_entity_poly.pdbx_strand_id
1 'polypeptide(L)'
;VQALQEQAMPLLAAHRDKIRLDDKLFVRVKEVYDRRAALGLDAEQMRLLQKTYDSFVRAGALLDAEQKARLKEINGQLSLTAVKFGNNILAENNNFVLELKSDELDGLPAGIRDAAREKAQQMGKGDKWVFTLHKPSLIPFLTYSAKRDLREKIYKAYLNRCNNGDEYDNKQLINDFIRLRTEKAHLLGYPSYAAYVVDDQMAGTTGAVYDLLEEIWTPALESAKGELAEMEELFRKDFPEGEFASWDWWYYAEKVRKQKYALDEEMLRPYFSLENVQGGIFFLANRLYGITFRPIVVPLYHPEAVAYEVLDVDQSHLGVLYFDYFPRDGKSQGAWCGNYVEQTYEDGKRVAPVVSIVCNFTRPAGGNPALLTLDETETLFHEFGHALHFLFHDVKYRGLTEVEGDFVELPSQLMENWAFDPEVLKQYAVHYRSNEVIPKYLVDKLRRSELFNQGFMTTELIAASLSDMDIHSITEYEPFDPMAFEREALTEKRGLIPQLSLIHISEPT
;
A
#
# COMPACT_ATOMS: atom_id res chain seq x y z
N VAL A 1 -9.51 -12.57 -15.59
CA VAL A 1 -9.95 -11.69 -14.48
C VAL A 1 -10.16 -10.28 -15.01
N GLN A 2 -9.17 -9.64 -15.65
CA GLN A 2 -9.22 -8.25 -16.15
C GLN A 2 -10.42 -7.99 -17.06
N ALA A 3 -10.65 -8.82 -18.10
CA ALA A 3 -11.80 -8.67 -18.99
C ALA A 3 -13.15 -8.76 -18.26
N LEU A 4 -13.22 -9.55 -17.18
CA LEU A 4 -14.41 -9.62 -16.33
C LEU A 4 -14.55 -8.35 -15.48
N GLN A 5 -13.45 -7.82 -14.97
CA GLN A 5 -13.42 -6.58 -14.19
C GLN A 5 -13.90 -5.39 -15.03
N GLU A 6 -13.41 -5.25 -16.27
CA GLU A 6 -13.84 -4.21 -17.20
C GLU A 6 -15.36 -4.24 -17.48
N GLN A 7 -15.95 -5.44 -17.49
CA GLN A 7 -17.39 -5.59 -17.69
C GLN A 7 -18.19 -5.38 -16.40
N ALA A 8 -17.68 -5.84 -15.27
CA ALA A 8 -18.41 -5.83 -14.01
C ALA A 8 -18.38 -4.47 -13.29
N MET A 9 -17.25 -3.76 -13.31
CA MET A 9 -17.10 -2.51 -12.55
C MET A 9 -18.10 -1.41 -12.96
N PRO A 10 -18.38 -1.15 -14.25
CA PRO A 10 -19.40 -0.19 -14.64
C PRO A 10 -20.81 -0.61 -14.19
N LEU A 11 -21.12 -1.92 -14.20
CA LEU A 11 -22.42 -2.42 -13.76
C LEU A 11 -22.60 -2.23 -12.24
N LEU A 12 -21.54 -2.46 -11.45
CA LEU A 12 -21.54 -2.21 -10.01
C LEU A 12 -21.69 -0.73 -9.70
N ALA A 13 -20.99 0.14 -10.43
CA ALA A 13 -21.13 1.59 -10.29
C ALA A 13 -22.57 2.03 -10.59
N ALA A 14 -23.14 1.58 -11.71
CA ALA A 14 -24.52 1.90 -12.09
C ALA A 14 -25.55 1.36 -11.07
N HIS A 15 -25.30 0.18 -10.49
CA HIS A 15 -26.15 -0.38 -9.44
C HIS A 15 -26.10 0.45 -8.16
N ARG A 16 -24.90 0.88 -7.75
CA ARG A 16 -24.69 1.79 -6.59
C ARG A 16 -25.44 3.11 -6.80
N ASP A 17 -25.29 3.71 -7.98
CA ASP A 17 -25.96 4.96 -8.33
C ASP A 17 -27.49 4.80 -8.36
N LYS A 18 -27.99 3.65 -8.83
CA LYS A 18 -29.42 3.35 -8.80
C LYS A 18 -30.00 3.37 -7.37
N ILE A 19 -29.24 2.90 -6.39
CA ILE A 19 -29.65 2.90 -4.98
C ILE A 19 -29.50 4.30 -4.38
N ARG A 20 -28.29 4.89 -4.48
CA ARG A 20 -27.93 6.14 -3.79
C ARG A 20 -28.64 7.39 -4.34
N LEU A 21 -29.04 7.35 -5.61
CA LEU A 21 -29.76 8.45 -6.28
C LEU A 21 -31.25 8.19 -6.46
N ASP A 22 -31.80 7.18 -5.79
CA ASP A 22 -33.26 6.91 -5.79
C ASP A 22 -33.99 7.89 -4.88
N ASP A 23 -34.80 8.77 -5.49
CA ASP A 23 -35.55 9.78 -4.77
C ASP A 23 -36.53 9.21 -3.77
N LYS A 24 -37.19 8.08 -4.09
CA LYS A 24 -38.19 7.47 -3.22
C LYS A 24 -37.53 6.86 -1.99
N LEU A 25 -36.38 6.24 -2.17
CA LEU A 25 -35.60 5.67 -1.08
C LEU A 25 -35.04 6.78 -0.20
N PHE A 26 -34.45 7.82 -0.79
CA PHE A 26 -33.91 8.94 -0.05
C PHE A 26 -34.97 9.68 0.78
N VAL A 27 -36.17 9.94 0.24
CA VAL A 27 -37.27 10.54 1.00
C VAL A 27 -37.59 9.75 2.28
N ARG A 28 -37.59 8.43 2.22
CA ARG A 28 -37.81 7.56 3.40
C ARG A 28 -36.69 7.66 4.41
N VAL A 29 -35.42 7.62 3.94
CA VAL A 29 -34.24 7.81 4.80
C VAL A 29 -34.29 9.17 5.49
N LYS A 30 -34.56 10.22 4.73
CA LYS A 30 -34.68 11.59 5.24
C LYS A 30 -35.81 11.74 6.25
N GLU A 31 -36.97 11.15 6.04
CA GLU A 31 -38.10 11.20 6.98
C GLU A 31 -37.71 10.59 8.34
N VAL A 32 -37.01 9.44 8.33
CA VAL A 32 -36.52 8.81 9.56
C VAL A 32 -35.44 9.68 10.21
N TYR A 33 -34.52 10.23 9.42
CA TYR A 33 -33.46 11.12 9.89
C TYR A 33 -34.00 12.40 10.55
N ASP A 34 -34.97 13.06 9.92
CA ASP A 34 -35.58 14.29 10.45
C ASP A 34 -36.31 14.04 11.81
N ARG A 35 -36.83 12.85 12.01
CA ARG A 35 -37.53 12.44 13.22
C ARG A 35 -36.63 11.77 14.27
N ARG A 36 -35.32 11.64 14.02
CA ARG A 36 -34.40 10.84 14.83
C ARG A 36 -34.43 11.13 16.34
N ALA A 37 -34.61 12.39 16.71
CA ALA A 37 -34.67 12.78 18.12
C ALA A 37 -35.89 12.22 18.87
N ALA A 38 -36.98 11.88 18.16
CA ALA A 38 -38.21 11.34 18.72
C ALA A 38 -38.33 9.80 18.67
N LEU A 39 -37.36 9.11 18.04
CA LEU A 39 -37.44 7.68 17.81
C LEU A 39 -36.84 6.82 18.93
N GLY A 40 -36.15 7.42 19.90
CA GLY A 40 -35.53 6.68 21.01
C GLY A 40 -34.45 5.69 20.57
N LEU A 41 -33.69 6.04 19.50
CA LEU A 41 -32.64 5.21 18.94
C LEU A 41 -31.46 5.07 19.91
N ASP A 42 -30.88 3.87 19.97
CA ASP A 42 -29.62 3.64 20.66
C ASP A 42 -28.44 4.28 19.88
N ALA A 43 -27.23 4.25 20.45
CA ALA A 43 -26.06 4.90 19.87
C ALA A 43 -25.66 4.32 18.49
N GLU A 44 -25.72 3.01 18.33
CA GLU A 44 -25.43 2.36 17.05
C GLU A 44 -26.48 2.68 15.98
N GLN A 45 -27.77 2.63 16.36
CA GLN A 45 -28.87 2.99 15.47
C GLN A 45 -28.77 4.46 15.02
N MET A 46 -28.44 5.38 15.94
CA MET A 46 -28.23 6.78 15.62
C MET A 46 -27.04 6.96 14.67
N ARG A 47 -25.92 6.30 14.92
CA ARG A 47 -24.73 6.36 14.05
C ARG A 47 -25.02 5.77 12.67
N LEU A 48 -25.69 4.62 12.59
CA LEU A 48 -26.10 4.02 11.33
C LEU A 48 -27.00 4.95 10.51
N LEU A 49 -27.98 5.56 11.15
CA LEU A 49 -28.90 6.50 10.50
C LEU A 49 -28.15 7.72 9.99
N GLN A 50 -27.23 8.28 10.78
CA GLN A 50 -26.39 9.41 10.39
C GLN A 50 -25.52 9.03 9.17
N LYS A 51 -24.71 7.95 9.28
CA LYS A 51 -23.86 7.48 8.16
C LYS A 51 -24.68 7.18 6.91
N THR A 52 -25.87 6.58 7.08
CA THR A 52 -26.76 6.30 5.94
C THR A 52 -27.23 7.59 5.28
N TYR A 53 -27.74 8.54 6.04
CA TYR A 53 -28.22 9.81 5.51
C TYR A 53 -27.07 10.57 4.79
N ASP A 54 -25.91 10.71 5.46
CA ASP A 54 -24.74 11.38 4.91
C ASP A 54 -24.26 10.71 3.61
N SER A 55 -24.26 9.37 3.56
CA SER A 55 -23.88 8.62 2.36
C SER A 55 -24.79 8.89 1.15
N PHE A 56 -26.09 9.11 1.37
CA PHE A 56 -27.02 9.52 0.31
C PHE A 56 -26.76 10.97 -0.12
N VAL A 57 -26.60 11.88 0.82
CA VAL A 57 -26.34 13.30 0.53
C VAL A 57 -25.04 13.46 -0.23
N ARG A 58 -23.95 12.84 0.25
CA ARG A 58 -22.64 12.86 -0.38
C ARG A 58 -22.62 12.19 -1.76
N ALA A 59 -23.49 11.20 -1.98
CA ALA A 59 -23.67 10.58 -3.29
C ALA A 59 -24.53 11.44 -4.27
N GLY A 60 -25.07 12.58 -3.82
CA GLY A 60 -25.83 13.50 -4.69
C GLY A 60 -27.34 13.32 -4.62
N ALA A 61 -27.90 12.74 -3.56
CA ALA A 61 -29.37 12.55 -3.44
C ALA A 61 -30.16 13.86 -3.46
N LEU A 62 -29.55 14.98 -3.08
CA LEU A 62 -30.16 16.32 -3.09
C LEU A 62 -30.12 17.03 -4.47
N LEU A 63 -29.40 16.49 -5.44
CA LEU A 63 -29.28 17.04 -6.77
C LEU A 63 -30.61 16.93 -7.54
N ASP A 64 -30.81 17.83 -8.53
CA ASP A 64 -31.93 17.72 -9.46
C ASP A 64 -31.72 16.56 -10.47
N ALA A 65 -32.72 16.33 -11.32
CA ALA A 65 -32.71 15.20 -12.24
C ALA A 65 -31.60 15.29 -13.32
N GLU A 66 -31.28 16.48 -13.81
CA GLU A 66 -30.24 16.73 -14.81
C GLU A 66 -28.85 16.53 -14.18
N GLN A 67 -28.61 17.10 -13.02
CA GLN A 67 -27.38 16.94 -12.25
C GLN A 67 -27.14 15.47 -11.88
N LYS A 68 -28.19 14.73 -11.44
CA LYS A 68 -28.09 13.28 -11.17
C LYS A 68 -27.73 12.48 -12.40
N ALA A 69 -28.31 12.82 -13.56
CA ALA A 69 -27.96 12.16 -14.81
C ALA A 69 -26.47 12.38 -15.16
N ARG A 70 -26.00 13.62 -15.04
CA ARG A 70 -24.59 13.93 -15.27
C ARG A 70 -23.65 13.26 -14.28
N LEU A 71 -24.00 13.21 -12.99
CA LEU A 71 -23.20 12.53 -11.97
C LEU A 71 -23.07 11.02 -12.24
N LYS A 72 -24.13 10.35 -12.68
CA LYS A 72 -24.08 8.93 -13.11
C LYS A 72 -23.11 8.72 -14.27
N GLU A 73 -23.12 9.62 -15.25
CA GLU A 73 -22.19 9.55 -16.37
C GLU A 73 -20.73 9.71 -15.91
N ILE A 74 -20.46 10.69 -15.03
CA ILE A 74 -19.14 10.91 -14.41
C ILE A 74 -18.69 9.66 -13.65
N ASN A 75 -19.53 9.09 -12.79
CA ASN A 75 -19.19 7.90 -12.01
C ASN A 75 -18.87 6.69 -12.90
N GLY A 76 -19.62 6.51 -13.99
CA GLY A 76 -19.35 5.48 -14.99
C GLY A 76 -18.00 5.69 -15.70
N GLN A 77 -17.68 6.92 -16.10
CA GLN A 77 -16.41 7.27 -16.72
C GLN A 77 -15.24 7.07 -15.74
N LEU A 78 -15.35 7.55 -14.51
CA LEU A 78 -14.33 7.37 -13.48
C LEU A 78 -14.03 5.88 -13.23
N SER A 79 -15.08 5.05 -13.16
CA SER A 79 -14.92 3.59 -12.98
C SER A 79 -14.12 2.95 -14.12
N LEU A 80 -14.42 3.31 -15.38
CA LEU A 80 -13.69 2.79 -16.54
C LEU A 80 -12.25 3.31 -16.60
N THR A 81 -12.04 4.59 -16.29
CA THR A 81 -10.70 5.20 -16.25
C THR A 81 -9.83 4.52 -15.21
N ALA A 82 -10.37 4.24 -14.03
CA ALA A 82 -9.63 3.54 -12.95
C ALA A 82 -9.19 2.13 -13.37
N VAL A 83 -10.10 1.36 -14.00
CA VAL A 83 -9.75 0.01 -14.49
C VAL A 83 -8.66 0.06 -15.56
N LYS A 84 -8.78 0.99 -16.52
CA LYS A 84 -7.76 1.15 -17.56
C LYS A 84 -6.41 1.59 -16.99
N PHE A 85 -6.42 2.53 -16.05
CA PHE A 85 -5.22 3.02 -15.38
C PHE A 85 -4.46 1.88 -14.69
N GLY A 86 -5.14 1.09 -13.87
CA GLY A 86 -4.54 -0.05 -13.18
C GLY A 86 -4.06 -1.15 -14.12
N ASN A 87 -4.82 -1.44 -15.19
CA ASN A 87 -4.41 -2.43 -16.19
C ASN A 87 -3.14 -2.01 -16.94
N ASN A 88 -2.95 -0.73 -17.23
CA ASN A 88 -1.75 -0.21 -17.87
C ASN A 88 -0.51 -0.41 -16.95
N ILE A 89 -0.62 -0.07 -15.66
CA ILE A 89 0.47 -0.29 -14.69
C ILE A 89 0.82 -1.78 -14.61
N LEU A 90 -0.18 -2.65 -14.54
CA LEU A 90 0.04 -4.09 -14.46
C LEU A 90 0.73 -4.63 -15.73
N ALA A 91 0.34 -4.13 -16.90
CA ALA A 91 0.96 -4.50 -18.17
C ALA A 91 2.44 -4.07 -18.22
N GLU A 92 2.75 -2.83 -17.87
CA GLU A 92 4.13 -2.29 -17.83
C GLU A 92 5.01 -3.09 -16.85
N ASN A 93 4.48 -3.41 -15.65
CA ASN A 93 5.20 -4.22 -14.69
C ASN A 93 5.55 -5.62 -15.21
N ASN A 94 4.65 -6.23 -15.98
CA ASN A 94 4.83 -7.57 -16.53
C ASN A 94 5.69 -7.58 -17.81
N ASN A 95 5.67 -6.50 -18.58
CA ASN A 95 6.37 -6.40 -19.87
C ASN A 95 7.86 -6.13 -19.71
N PHE A 96 8.28 -5.45 -18.64
CA PHE A 96 9.69 -5.13 -18.45
C PHE A 96 10.48 -6.33 -17.92
N VAL A 97 11.62 -6.59 -18.57
CA VAL A 97 12.57 -7.63 -18.19
C VAL A 97 14.00 -7.11 -18.35
N LEU A 98 14.78 -7.15 -17.28
CA LEU A 98 16.21 -6.93 -17.29
C LEU A 98 16.92 -8.28 -17.26
N GLU A 99 17.53 -8.65 -18.40
CA GLU A 99 18.29 -9.90 -18.52
C GLU A 99 19.77 -9.64 -18.27
N LEU A 100 20.38 -10.39 -17.33
CA LEU A 100 21.80 -10.32 -17.01
C LEU A 100 22.52 -11.58 -17.43
N LYS A 101 23.83 -11.41 -17.77
CA LYS A 101 24.82 -12.46 -17.95
C LYS A 101 25.61 -12.68 -16.67
N SER A 102 26.42 -13.75 -16.64
CA SER A 102 27.21 -14.11 -15.45
C SER A 102 28.24 -13.06 -15.01
N ASP A 103 28.75 -12.23 -15.94
CA ASP A 103 29.70 -11.14 -15.69
C ASP A 103 29.05 -9.84 -15.22
N GLU A 104 27.71 -9.81 -15.16
CA GLU A 104 26.91 -8.65 -14.74
C GLU A 104 26.34 -8.81 -13.31
N LEU A 105 26.68 -9.90 -12.62
CA LEU A 105 26.12 -10.24 -11.29
C LEU A 105 26.90 -9.69 -10.11
N ASP A 106 27.90 -8.85 -10.36
CA ASP A 106 28.76 -8.30 -9.33
C ASP A 106 27.96 -7.53 -8.25
N GLY A 107 28.28 -7.80 -6.96
CA GLY A 107 27.61 -7.25 -5.80
C GLY A 107 26.33 -7.99 -5.35
N LEU A 108 25.68 -8.76 -6.23
CA LEU A 108 24.42 -9.44 -5.93
C LEU A 108 24.64 -10.65 -5.01
N PRO A 109 23.94 -10.74 -3.84
CA PRO A 109 23.95 -11.90 -2.96
C PRO A 109 23.46 -13.18 -3.63
N ALA A 110 23.90 -14.33 -3.12
CA ALA A 110 23.58 -15.64 -3.68
C ALA A 110 22.06 -15.88 -3.81
N GLY A 111 21.31 -15.61 -2.75
CA GLY A 111 19.85 -15.81 -2.74
C GLY A 111 19.12 -14.98 -3.81
N ILE A 112 19.57 -13.74 -4.05
CA ILE A 112 19.01 -12.85 -5.08
C ILE A 112 19.35 -13.39 -6.48
N ARG A 113 20.58 -13.89 -6.68
CA ARG A 113 20.98 -14.53 -7.95
C ARG A 113 20.19 -15.80 -8.22
N ASP A 114 19.94 -16.62 -7.18
CA ASP A 114 19.16 -17.85 -7.31
C ASP A 114 17.70 -17.52 -7.71
N ALA A 115 17.07 -16.58 -7.05
CA ALA A 115 15.72 -16.12 -7.39
C ALA A 115 15.63 -15.57 -8.83
N ALA A 116 16.61 -14.77 -9.25
CA ALA A 116 16.67 -14.21 -10.60
C ALA A 116 16.91 -15.32 -11.66
N ARG A 117 17.67 -16.36 -11.33
CA ARG A 117 17.88 -17.52 -12.21
C ARG A 117 16.62 -18.37 -12.33
N GLU A 118 15.91 -18.62 -11.23
CA GLU A 118 14.62 -19.33 -11.24
C GLU A 118 13.58 -18.56 -12.08
N LYS A 119 13.52 -17.23 -11.93
CA LYS A 119 12.65 -16.39 -12.78
C LYS A 119 13.02 -16.51 -14.26
N ALA A 120 14.30 -16.48 -14.59
CA ALA A 120 14.77 -16.69 -15.96
C ALA A 120 14.34 -18.05 -16.54
N GLN A 121 14.43 -19.11 -15.75
CA GLN A 121 13.96 -20.45 -16.16
C GLN A 121 12.45 -20.48 -16.41
N GLN A 122 11.66 -19.89 -15.51
CA GLN A 122 10.20 -19.79 -15.66
C GLN A 122 9.80 -19.03 -16.94
N MET A 123 10.61 -18.03 -17.34
CA MET A 123 10.39 -17.25 -18.56
C MET A 123 11.06 -17.84 -19.82
N GLY A 124 11.68 -19.01 -19.73
CA GLY A 124 12.37 -19.63 -20.86
C GLY A 124 13.62 -18.89 -21.34
N LYS A 125 14.28 -18.10 -20.45
CA LYS A 125 15.46 -17.27 -20.78
C LYS A 125 16.80 -18.00 -20.62
N GLY A 126 16.82 -19.33 -20.46
CA GLY A 126 18.01 -20.17 -20.48
C GLY A 126 18.97 -19.88 -19.33
N ASP A 127 20.25 -19.60 -19.68
CA ASP A 127 21.33 -19.40 -18.69
C ASP A 127 21.48 -17.98 -18.15
N LYS A 128 20.45 -17.15 -18.30
CA LYS A 128 20.45 -15.77 -17.83
C LYS A 128 19.91 -15.64 -16.41
N TRP A 129 19.98 -14.43 -15.88
CA TRP A 129 19.32 -13.98 -14.65
C TRP A 129 18.35 -12.88 -15.04
N VAL A 130 17.12 -12.95 -14.51
CA VAL A 130 16.04 -12.02 -14.85
C VAL A 130 15.63 -11.22 -13.64
N PHE A 131 15.64 -9.89 -13.79
CA PHE A 131 15.07 -8.94 -12.86
C PHE A 131 13.87 -8.23 -13.50
N THR A 132 12.88 -7.91 -12.67
CA THR A 132 11.61 -7.31 -13.08
C THR A 132 11.32 -6.07 -12.25
N LEU A 133 10.25 -5.33 -12.58
CA LEU A 133 9.84 -4.14 -11.81
C LEU A 133 9.08 -4.48 -10.52
N HIS A 134 8.82 -5.75 -10.22
CA HIS A 134 8.23 -6.13 -8.94
C HIS A 134 9.19 -5.83 -7.79
N LYS A 135 8.69 -5.18 -6.72
CA LYS A 135 9.51 -4.71 -5.58
C LYS A 135 10.48 -5.77 -5.03
N PRO A 136 10.11 -7.06 -4.83
CA PRO A 136 11.05 -8.09 -4.38
C PRO A 136 12.22 -8.40 -5.33
N SER A 137 12.11 -8.01 -6.60
CA SER A 137 13.18 -8.11 -7.60
C SER A 137 13.94 -6.78 -7.75
N LEU A 138 13.21 -5.68 -7.82
CA LEU A 138 13.73 -4.32 -8.05
C LEU A 138 14.59 -3.83 -6.88
N ILE A 139 14.04 -3.79 -5.67
CA ILE A 139 14.71 -3.19 -4.51
C ILE A 139 16.03 -3.91 -4.18
N PRO A 140 16.09 -5.25 -4.08
CA PRO A 140 17.36 -5.92 -3.88
C PRO A 140 18.37 -5.69 -5.00
N PHE A 141 17.91 -5.55 -6.25
CA PHE A 141 18.79 -5.22 -7.36
C PHE A 141 19.42 -3.83 -7.20
N LEU A 142 18.61 -2.82 -6.89
CA LEU A 142 19.08 -1.45 -6.64
C LEU A 142 20.01 -1.38 -5.43
N THR A 143 19.76 -2.19 -4.40
CA THR A 143 20.53 -2.23 -3.15
C THR A 143 21.92 -2.84 -3.35
N TYR A 144 22.01 -3.93 -4.11
CA TYR A 144 23.23 -4.75 -4.11
C TYR A 144 24.00 -4.75 -5.43
N SER A 145 23.38 -4.48 -6.58
CA SER A 145 24.10 -4.53 -7.86
C SER A 145 25.20 -3.46 -7.94
N ALA A 146 26.45 -3.91 -8.18
CA ALA A 146 27.57 -2.99 -8.39
C ALA A 146 27.53 -2.31 -9.77
N LYS A 147 26.70 -2.79 -10.70
CA LYS A 147 26.57 -2.28 -12.07
C LYS A 147 25.66 -1.03 -12.08
N ARG A 148 26.26 0.16 -12.01
CA ARG A 148 25.54 1.42 -11.92
C ARG A 148 24.61 1.68 -13.12
N ASP A 149 25.07 1.37 -14.33
CA ASP A 149 24.32 1.49 -15.57
C ASP A 149 23.08 0.59 -15.60
N LEU A 150 23.14 -0.57 -15.00
CA LEU A 150 21.99 -1.49 -14.88
C LEU A 150 21.01 -1.04 -13.78
N ARG A 151 21.53 -0.46 -12.68
CA ARG A 151 20.66 0.21 -11.68
C ARG A 151 19.90 1.36 -12.32
N GLU A 152 20.58 2.23 -13.07
CA GLU A 152 19.95 3.32 -13.83
C GLU A 152 18.86 2.79 -14.76
N LYS A 153 19.15 1.75 -15.53
CA LYS A 153 18.22 1.17 -16.50
C LYS A 153 16.92 0.68 -15.85
N ILE A 154 17.03 -0.14 -14.79
CA ILE A 154 15.84 -0.69 -14.12
C ILE A 154 15.09 0.39 -13.33
N TYR A 155 15.80 1.32 -12.69
CA TYR A 155 15.20 2.44 -11.95
C TYR A 155 14.39 3.35 -12.88
N LYS A 156 14.98 3.77 -14.00
CA LYS A 156 14.27 4.58 -15.00
C LYS A 156 13.06 3.86 -15.59
N ALA A 157 13.17 2.56 -15.82
CA ALA A 157 12.02 1.77 -16.27
C ALA A 157 10.89 1.73 -15.23
N TYR A 158 11.23 1.64 -13.95
CA TYR A 158 10.25 1.69 -12.85
C TYR A 158 9.56 3.05 -12.76
N LEU A 159 10.34 4.15 -12.76
CA LEU A 159 9.78 5.50 -12.65
C LEU A 159 8.97 5.94 -13.87
N ASN A 160 9.35 5.47 -15.06
CA ASN A 160 8.64 5.84 -16.29
C ASN A 160 7.50 4.88 -16.66
N ARG A 161 7.04 4.06 -15.74
CA ARG A 161 5.85 3.24 -15.98
C ARG A 161 4.68 4.12 -16.37
N CYS A 162 3.99 3.73 -17.43
CA CYS A 162 2.85 4.45 -17.99
C CYS A 162 3.14 5.92 -18.39
N ASN A 163 4.40 6.21 -18.71
CA ASN A 163 4.87 7.53 -19.17
C ASN A 163 5.77 7.41 -20.41
N ASN A 164 5.55 6.39 -21.26
CA ASN A 164 6.41 6.09 -22.41
C ASN A 164 5.85 6.60 -23.74
N GLY A 165 4.68 7.22 -23.77
CA GLY A 165 4.02 7.70 -24.99
C GLY A 165 3.49 6.55 -25.86
N ASP A 166 3.29 5.38 -25.30
CA ASP A 166 2.76 4.18 -25.94
C ASP A 166 1.29 3.89 -25.54
N GLU A 167 0.80 2.69 -25.84
CA GLU A 167 -0.57 2.28 -25.54
C GLU A 167 -0.89 2.17 -24.04
N TYR A 168 0.12 2.12 -23.17
CA TYR A 168 0.01 2.06 -21.71
C TYR A 168 0.19 3.41 -21.04
N ASP A 169 0.35 4.50 -21.78
CA ASP A 169 0.55 5.84 -21.23
C ASP A 169 -0.68 6.33 -20.46
N ASN A 170 -0.47 6.72 -19.19
CA ASN A 170 -1.55 7.14 -18.29
C ASN A 170 -1.73 8.66 -18.20
N LYS A 171 -0.91 9.49 -18.85
CA LYS A 171 -0.99 10.97 -18.72
C LYS A 171 -2.37 11.52 -19.11
N GLN A 172 -2.99 10.97 -20.16
CA GLN A 172 -4.34 11.38 -20.53
C GLN A 172 -5.39 10.89 -19.53
N LEU A 173 -5.22 9.69 -18.96
CA LEU A 173 -6.12 9.17 -17.92
C LEU A 173 -6.07 10.00 -16.64
N ILE A 174 -4.88 10.53 -16.25
CA ILE A 174 -4.73 11.45 -15.13
C ILE A 174 -5.54 12.73 -15.41
N ASN A 175 -5.39 13.33 -16.57
CA ASN A 175 -6.17 14.48 -16.97
C ASN A 175 -7.70 14.21 -16.93
N ASP A 176 -8.13 13.04 -17.41
CA ASP A 176 -9.53 12.63 -17.34
C ASP A 176 -10.03 12.46 -15.92
N PHE A 177 -9.20 11.87 -15.02
CA PHE A 177 -9.53 11.77 -13.60
C PHE A 177 -9.73 13.15 -12.97
N ILE A 178 -8.78 14.06 -13.16
CA ILE A 178 -8.84 15.38 -12.50
C ILE A 178 -10.02 16.17 -13.03
N ARG A 179 -10.23 16.18 -14.33
CA ARG A 179 -11.39 16.83 -14.95
C ARG A 179 -12.72 16.31 -14.38
N LEU A 180 -12.89 14.98 -14.34
CA LEU A 180 -14.12 14.36 -13.87
C LEU A 180 -14.32 14.52 -12.36
N ARG A 181 -13.26 14.42 -11.57
CA ARG A 181 -13.29 14.61 -10.11
C ARG A 181 -13.61 16.07 -9.76
N THR A 182 -13.03 17.05 -10.45
CA THR A 182 -13.34 18.49 -10.26
C THR A 182 -14.80 18.76 -10.59
N GLU A 183 -15.29 18.26 -11.73
CA GLU A 183 -16.71 18.41 -12.13
C GLU A 183 -17.65 17.76 -11.10
N LYS A 184 -17.31 16.57 -10.63
CA LYS A 184 -18.07 15.87 -9.59
C LYS A 184 -18.15 16.68 -8.28
N ALA A 185 -17.01 17.20 -7.84
CA ALA A 185 -16.97 18.03 -6.63
C ALA A 185 -17.88 19.26 -6.74
N HIS A 186 -17.81 19.97 -7.86
CA HIS A 186 -18.67 21.14 -8.14
C HIS A 186 -20.16 20.79 -8.16
N LEU A 187 -20.53 19.68 -8.82
CA LEU A 187 -21.92 19.20 -8.79
C LEU A 187 -22.42 18.94 -7.36
N LEU A 188 -21.53 18.44 -6.48
CA LEU A 188 -21.84 18.14 -5.09
C LEU A 188 -21.70 19.38 -4.14
N GLY A 189 -21.35 20.56 -4.69
CA GLY A 189 -21.26 21.81 -3.95
C GLY A 189 -19.91 22.07 -3.25
N TYR A 190 -18.87 21.34 -3.63
CA TYR A 190 -17.52 21.51 -3.09
C TYR A 190 -16.61 22.27 -4.06
N PRO A 191 -15.67 23.08 -3.55
CA PRO A 191 -14.76 23.87 -4.39
C PRO A 191 -13.72 23.01 -5.12
N SER A 192 -13.37 21.84 -4.59
CA SER A 192 -12.40 20.90 -5.17
C SER A 192 -12.71 19.48 -4.75
N TYR A 193 -12.08 18.52 -5.42
CA TYR A 193 -12.26 17.10 -5.06
C TYR A 193 -11.62 16.76 -3.71
N ALA A 194 -10.46 17.34 -3.38
CA ALA A 194 -9.85 17.19 -2.07
C ALA A 194 -10.80 17.68 -0.96
N ALA A 195 -11.45 18.85 -1.14
CA ALA A 195 -12.42 19.36 -0.17
C ALA A 195 -13.62 18.40 0.00
N TYR A 196 -14.10 17.79 -1.10
CA TYR A 196 -15.17 16.79 -1.04
C TYR A 196 -14.75 15.53 -0.27
N VAL A 197 -13.54 15.03 -0.49
CA VAL A 197 -13.07 13.82 0.18
C VAL A 197 -12.81 14.05 1.66
N VAL A 198 -12.05 15.10 1.98
CA VAL A 198 -11.60 15.41 3.36
C VAL A 198 -12.73 15.80 4.30
N ASP A 199 -13.84 16.35 3.79
CA ASP A 199 -15.02 16.72 4.59
C ASP A 199 -15.60 15.54 5.42
N ASP A 200 -15.41 14.32 4.97
CA ASP A 200 -15.86 13.08 5.62
C ASP A 200 -14.73 12.33 6.37
N GLN A 201 -13.63 13.02 6.66
CA GLN A 201 -12.48 12.47 7.36
C GLN A 201 -12.29 13.17 8.71
N MET A 202 -11.40 12.64 9.58
CA MET A 202 -11.08 13.27 10.87
C MET A 202 -10.46 14.64 10.71
N ALA A 203 -9.64 14.86 9.67
CA ALA A 203 -9.03 16.15 9.35
C ALA A 203 -10.07 17.22 9.01
N GLY A 204 -11.20 16.85 8.40
CA GLY A 204 -12.35 17.70 8.12
C GLY A 204 -12.14 18.84 7.13
N THR A 205 -10.91 19.32 6.93
CA THR A 205 -10.57 20.40 6.00
C THR A 205 -9.25 20.15 5.28
N THR A 206 -9.14 20.61 4.04
CA THR A 206 -7.87 20.55 3.29
C THR A 206 -6.76 21.36 3.97
N GLY A 207 -7.10 22.46 4.66
CA GLY A 207 -6.14 23.24 5.44
C GLY A 207 -5.47 22.43 6.53
N ALA A 208 -6.24 21.66 7.31
CA ALA A 208 -5.69 20.81 8.37
C ALA A 208 -4.76 19.71 7.81
N VAL A 209 -5.07 19.17 6.62
CA VAL A 209 -4.19 18.21 5.94
C VAL A 209 -2.87 18.87 5.52
N TYR A 210 -2.93 20.03 4.86
CA TYR A 210 -1.71 20.75 4.48
C TYR A 210 -0.86 21.17 5.68
N ASP A 211 -1.48 21.66 6.75
CA ASP A 211 -0.76 22.06 7.98
C ASP A 211 0.06 20.87 8.52
N LEU A 212 -0.53 19.68 8.60
CA LEU A 212 0.18 18.48 9.04
C LEU A 212 1.30 18.06 8.07
N LEU A 213 1.01 18.01 6.78
CA LEU A 213 1.98 17.56 5.77
C LEU A 213 3.18 18.51 5.68
N GLU A 214 2.96 19.84 5.72
CA GLU A 214 4.02 20.84 5.68
C GLU A 214 4.85 20.87 6.99
N GLU A 215 4.22 20.60 8.14
CA GLU A 215 4.95 20.45 9.42
C GLU A 215 5.94 19.29 9.38
N ILE A 216 5.57 18.16 8.76
CA ILE A 216 6.43 16.98 8.63
C ILE A 216 7.44 17.16 7.49
N TRP A 217 7.06 17.83 6.38
CA TRP A 217 7.88 17.97 5.18
C TRP A 217 9.26 18.58 5.44
N THR A 218 9.29 19.71 6.15
CA THR A 218 10.54 20.46 6.36
C THR A 218 11.60 19.63 7.11
N PRO A 219 11.33 19.03 8.28
CA PRO A 219 12.33 18.23 8.98
C PRO A 219 12.67 16.92 8.23
N ALA A 220 11.71 16.31 7.52
CA ALA A 220 11.97 15.10 6.74
C ALA A 220 12.96 15.39 5.60
N LEU A 221 12.72 16.45 4.83
CA LEU A 221 13.61 16.85 3.72
C LEU A 221 15.02 17.23 4.21
N GLU A 222 15.14 17.93 5.34
CA GLU A 222 16.45 18.24 5.92
C GLU A 222 17.19 16.98 6.38
N SER A 223 16.48 16.02 6.97
CA SER A 223 17.04 14.71 7.32
C SER A 223 17.52 13.97 6.07
N ALA A 224 16.70 13.91 5.01
CA ALA A 224 17.05 13.28 3.73
C ALA A 224 18.27 13.93 3.06
N LYS A 225 18.42 15.26 3.14
CA LYS A 225 19.64 15.96 2.68
C LYS A 225 20.88 15.57 3.48
N GLY A 226 20.73 15.35 4.79
CA GLY A 226 21.81 14.84 5.64
C GLY A 226 22.22 13.42 5.24
N GLU A 227 21.24 12.56 5.01
CA GLU A 227 21.47 11.18 4.52
C GLU A 227 22.16 11.18 3.15
N LEU A 228 21.73 12.03 2.22
CA LEU A 228 22.37 12.20 0.92
C LEU A 228 23.84 12.59 1.07
N ALA A 229 24.16 13.57 1.92
CA ALA A 229 25.53 14.03 2.11
C ALA A 229 26.47 12.90 2.57
N GLU A 230 26.00 12.02 3.47
CA GLU A 230 26.76 10.84 3.91
C GLU A 230 27.00 9.85 2.76
N MET A 231 25.98 9.63 1.92
CA MET A 231 26.10 8.75 0.76
C MET A 231 27.02 9.32 -0.31
N GLU A 232 26.96 10.63 -0.56
CA GLU A 232 27.83 11.30 -1.51
C GLU A 232 29.33 11.22 -1.13
N GLU A 233 29.66 11.19 0.16
CA GLU A 233 31.05 10.97 0.60
C GLU A 233 31.60 9.61 0.14
N LEU A 234 30.76 8.58 0.14
CA LEU A 234 31.12 7.26 -0.34
C LEU A 234 31.12 7.19 -1.86
N PHE A 235 30.13 7.81 -2.50
CA PHE A 235 29.99 7.88 -3.95
C PHE A 235 31.23 8.51 -4.60
N ARG A 236 31.72 9.62 -4.07
CA ARG A 236 32.92 10.32 -4.60
C ARG A 236 34.20 9.49 -4.51
N LYS A 237 34.26 8.48 -3.63
CA LYS A 237 35.40 7.54 -3.61
C LYS A 237 35.38 6.59 -4.80
N ASP A 238 34.18 6.17 -5.22
CA ASP A 238 34.00 5.29 -6.36
C ASP A 238 33.98 6.07 -7.69
N PHE A 239 33.40 7.30 -7.69
CA PHE A 239 33.23 8.19 -8.86
C PHE A 239 33.61 9.62 -8.53
N PRO A 240 34.92 9.98 -8.54
CA PRO A 240 35.42 11.33 -8.14
C PRO A 240 34.81 12.47 -8.93
N GLU A 241 34.57 12.28 -10.23
CA GLU A 241 33.99 13.27 -11.15
C GLU A 241 32.51 13.00 -11.50
N GLY A 242 31.91 12.04 -10.83
CA GLY A 242 30.52 11.65 -11.08
C GLY A 242 29.50 12.50 -10.31
N GLU A 243 28.28 12.52 -10.78
CA GLU A 243 27.14 13.08 -10.06
C GLU A 243 26.31 11.95 -9.46
N PHE A 244 25.93 12.12 -8.18
CA PHE A 244 25.03 11.20 -7.50
C PHE A 244 23.62 11.34 -8.08
N ALA A 245 22.98 10.22 -8.39
CA ALA A 245 21.65 10.18 -8.97
C ALA A 245 20.71 9.30 -8.15
N SER A 246 19.41 9.41 -8.39
CA SER A 246 18.37 8.67 -7.63
C SER A 246 18.59 7.16 -7.62
N TRP A 247 19.06 6.57 -8.73
CA TRP A 247 19.37 5.12 -8.80
C TRP A 247 20.61 4.70 -8.00
N ASP A 248 21.33 5.64 -7.39
CA ASP A 248 22.47 5.39 -6.50
C ASP A 248 22.03 5.29 -5.04
N TRP A 249 20.84 5.81 -4.69
CA TRP A 249 20.36 5.94 -3.31
C TRP A 249 20.40 4.61 -2.55
N TRP A 250 19.70 3.59 -3.03
CA TRP A 250 19.61 2.29 -2.37
C TRP A 250 20.97 1.63 -2.17
N TYR A 251 21.83 1.73 -3.20
CA TYR A 251 23.16 1.13 -3.16
C TYR A 251 24.09 1.81 -2.14
N TYR A 252 24.11 3.13 -2.10
CA TYR A 252 24.95 3.86 -1.15
C TYR A 252 24.34 3.93 0.24
N ALA A 253 23.03 3.93 0.40
CA ALA A 253 22.37 3.77 1.68
C ALA A 253 22.80 2.46 2.34
N GLU A 254 22.82 1.34 1.62
CA GLU A 254 23.29 0.06 2.16
C GLU A 254 24.79 0.09 2.53
N LYS A 255 25.62 0.77 1.75
CA LYS A 255 27.04 0.98 2.11
C LYS A 255 27.20 1.79 3.39
N VAL A 256 26.43 2.87 3.57
CA VAL A 256 26.42 3.68 4.79
C VAL A 256 25.92 2.84 5.97
N ARG A 257 24.84 2.08 5.80
CA ARG A 257 24.29 1.20 6.83
C ARG A 257 25.33 0.17 7.31
N LYS A 258 26.02 -0.48 6.38
CA LYS A 258 27.12 -1.41 6.70
C LYS A 258 28.26 -0.73 7.43
N GLN A 259 28.63 0.48 7.02
CA GLN A 259 29.73 1.22 7.67
C GLN A 259 29.37 1.71 9.07
N LYS A 260 28.17 2.30 9.25
CA LYS A 260 27.72 2.88 10.54
C LYS A 260 27.37 1.82 11.59
N TYR A 261 26.63 0.80 11.17
CA TYR A 261 26.02 -0.16 12.10
C TYR A 261 26.68 -1.54 12.04
N ALA A 262 27.61 -1.77 11.11
CA ALA A 262 28.16 -3.09 10.79
C ALA A 262 27.05 -4.14 10.60
N LEU A 263 25.94 -3.71 10.03
CA LEU A 263 24.75 -4.49 9.76
C LEU A 263 24.59 -4.64 8.24
N ASP A 264 24.45 -5.90 7.81
CA ASP A 264 24.05 -6.28 6.48
C ASP A 264 22.71 -7.00 6.61
N GLU A 265 21.73 -6.63 5.82
CA GLU A 265 20.41 -7.26 5.87
C GLU A 265 20.47 -8.75 5.61
N GLU A 266 21.40 -9.20 4.75
CA GLU A 266 21.64 -10.62 4.49
C GLU A 266 22.09 -11.39 5.76
N MET A 267 22.63 -10.73 6.78
CA MET A 267 22.92 -11.35 8.08
C MET A 267 21.63 -11.62 8.88
N LEU A 268 20.57 -10.88 8.62
CA LEU A 268 19.31 -10.95 9.35
C LEU A 268 18.31 -11.92 8.67
N ARG A 269 18.23 -11.93 7.36
CA ARG A 269 17.28 -12.75 6.58
C ARG A 269 17.18 -14.20 7.03
N PRO A 270 18.27 -14.91 7.40
CA PRO A 270 18.17 -16.29 7.87
C PRO A 270 17.31 -16.50 9.12
N TYR A 271 17.02 -15.43 9.88
CA TYR A 271 16.19 -15.45 11.08
C TYR A 271 14.73 -15.11 10.81
N PHE A 272 14.40 -14.62 9.62
CA PHE A 272 13.07 -14.15 9.24
C PHE A 272 12.45 -15.03 8.16
N SER A 273 12.37 -16.35 8.42
CA SER A 273 11.59 -17.21 7.54
C SER A 273 10.10 -16.87 7.66
N LEU A 274 9.37 -16.89 6.55
CA LEU A 274 7.93 -16.57 6.51
C LEU A 274 7.13 -17.35 7.55
N GLU A 275 7.43 -18.63 7.72
CA GLU A 275 6.76 -19.49 8.70
C GLU A 275 6.99 -19.00 10.13
N ASN A 276 8.23 -18.60 10.45
CA ASN A 276 8.57 -18.08 11.77
C ASN A 276 7.92 -16.72 12.02
N VAL A 277 7.95 -15.82 11.04
CA VAL A 277 7.30 -14.48 11.15
C VAL A 277 5.80 -14.63 11.32
N GLN A 278 5.16 -15.54 10.58
CA GLN A 278 3.75 -15.87 10.78
C GLN A 278 3.49 -16.42 12.21
N GLY A 279 4.37 -17.29 12.69
CA GLY A 279 4.31 -17.74 14.09
C GLY A 279 4.44 -16.60 15.09
N GLY A 280 5.26 -15.60 14.76
CA GLY A 280 5.46 -14.38 15.56
C GLY A 280 4.21 -13.53 15.71
N ILE A 281 3.50 -13.25 14.61
CA ILE A 281 2.23 -12.51 14.68
C ILE A 281 1.15 -13.28 15.45
N PHE A 282 1.10 -14.61 15.32
CA PHE A 282 0.17 -15.43 16.07
C PHE A 282 0.50 -15.46 17.57
N PHE A 283 1.77 -15.58 17.91
CA PHE A 283 2.24 -15.46 19.30
C PHE A 283 1.85 -14.10 19.89
N LEU A 284 2.11 -13.02 19.17
CA LEU A 284 1.79 -11.66 19.60
C LEU A 284 0.29 -11.49 19.84
N ALA A 285 -0.55 -11.90 18.90
CA ALA A 285 -2.00 -11.83 19.04
C ALA A 285 -2.52 -12.65 20.23
N ASN A 286 -1.95 -13.84 20.44
CA ASN A 286 -2.27 -14.64 21.62
C ASN A 286 -1.85 -13.92 22.92
N ARG A 287 -0.67 -13.30 22.93
CA ARG A 287 -0.15 -12.61 24.11
C ARG A 287 -0.94 -11.34 24.46
N LEU A 288 -1.37 -10.59 23.45
CA LEU A 288 -2.12 -9.33 23.63
C LEU A 288 -3.61 -9.57 23.89
N TYR A 289 -4.20 -10.52 23.17
CA TYR A 289 -5.65 -10.67 23.08
C TYR A 289 -6.16 -12.08 23.45
N GLY A 290 -5.26 -13.05 23.66
CA GLY A 290 -5.62 -14.44 23.99
C GLY A 290 -6.16 -15.27 22.83
N ILE A 291 -6.27 -14.71 21.63
CA ILE A 291 -6.81 -15.42 20.44
C ILE A 291 -5.82 -16.46 19.92
N THR A 292 -6.35 -17.49 19.26
CA THR A 292 -5.57 -18.58 18.68
C THR A 292 -5.94 -18.84 17.23
N PHE A 293 -5.03 -19.46 16.47
CA PHE A 293 -5.16 -19.68 15.03
C PHE A 293 -5.04 -21.17 14.74
N ARG A 294 -6.04 -21.75 14.06
CA ARG A 294 -6.07 -23.16 13.68
C ARG A 294 -6.15 -23.28 12.16
N PRO A 295 -5.22 -23.99 11.50
CA PRO A 295 -5.31 -24.23 10.07
C PRO A 295 -6.62 -24.93 9.71
N ILE A 296 -7.27 -24.50 8.64
CA ILE A 296 -8.52 -25.12 8.15
C ILE A 296 -8.45 -25.40 6.66
N VAL A 297 -9.22 -26.40 6.24
CA VAL A 297 -9.38 -26.75 4.82
C VAL A 297 -10.71 -26.17 4.34
N VAL A 298 -10.60 -25.15 3.51
CA VAL A 298 -11.75 -24.41 2.94
C VAL A 298 -11.47 -24.13 1.45
N PRO A 299 -12.47 -23.73 0.67
CA PRO A 299 -12.24 -23.28 -0.70
C PRO A 299 -11.24 -22.13 -0.75
N LEU A 300 -10.21 -22.27 -1.59
CA LEU A 300 -9.19 -21.27 -1.81
C LEU A 300 -9.34 -20.68 -3.22
N TYR A 301 -9.22 -19.37 -3.34
CA TYR A 301 -9.24 -18.70 -4.65
C TYR A 301 -7.92 -18.87 -5.44
N HIS A 302 -6.84 -19.24 -4.75
CA HIS A 302 -5.53 -19.57 -5.34
C HIS A 302 -4.87 -20.71 -4.56
N PRO A 303 -4.16 -21.65 -5.22
CA PRO A 303 -3.54 -22.80 -4.55
C PRO A 303 -2.48 -22.46 -3.51
N GLU A 304 -1.83 -21.31 -3.62
CA GLU A 304 -0.82 -20.84 -2.67
C GLU A 304 -1.41 -20.09 -1.47
N ALA A 305 -2.70 -19.79 -1.47
CA ALA A 305 -3.36 -19.20 -0.32
C ALA A 305 -3.53 -20.23 0.80
N VAL A 306 -3.49 -19.78 2.05
CA VAL A 306 -3.74 -20.59 3.24
C VAL A 306 -4.81 -19.92 4.08
N ALA A 307 -5.54 -20.71 4.88
CA ALA A 307 -6.62 -20.20 5.71
C ALA A 307 -6.54 -20.73 7.14
N TYR A 308 -6.91 -19.87 8.08
CA TYR A 308 -6.94 -20.16 9.50
C TYR A 308 -8.31 -19.79 10.08
N GLU A 309 -8.84 -20.64 10.93
CA GLU A 309 -9.89 -20.26 11.87
C GLU A 309 -9.26 -19.49 13.02
N VAL A 310 -9.84 -18.35 13.35
CA VAL A 310 -9.45 -17.56 14.50
C VAL A 310 -10.43 -17.83 15.63
N LEU A 311 -9.90 -18.21 16.77
CA LEU A 311 -10.66 -18.55 17.97
C LEU A 311 -10.39 -17.54 19.07
N ASP A 312 -11.46 -17.12 19.75
CA ASP A 312 -11.37 -16.22 20.90
C ASP A 312 -10.83 -16.96 22.14
N VAL A 313 -10.63 -16.25 23.24
CA VAL A 313 -10.13 -16.78 24.52
C VAL A 313 -10.97 -17.97 25.02
N ASP A 314 -12.28 -17.93 24.85
CA ASP A 314 -13.21 -19.00 25.24
C ASP A 314 -13.32 -20.13 24.19
N GLN A 315 -12.47 -20.09 23.15
CA GLN A 315 -12.49 -21.02 22.02
C GLN A 315 -13.70 -20.88 21.10
N SER A 316 -14.49 -19.84 21.24
CA SER A 316 -15.53 -19.52 20.27
C SER A 316 -14.95 -19.04 18.94
N HIS A 317 -15.69 -19.26 17.85
CA HIS A 317 -15.30 -18.84 16.51
C HIS A 317 -15.35 -17.33 16.37
N LEU A 318 -14.18 -16.68 16.23
CA LEU A 318 -14.06 -15.24 16.03
C LEU A 318 -14.16 -14.84 14.55
N GLY A 319 -13.50 -15.57 13.67
CA GLY A 319 -13.48 -15.30 12.23
C GLY A 319 -12.62 -16.27 11.44
N VAL A 320 -12.48 -16.00 10.15
CA VAL A 320 -11.57 -16.72 9.25
C VAL A 320 -10.57 -15.76 8.65
N LEU A 321 -9.29 -16.13 8.68
CA LEU A 321 -8.19 -15.33 8.13
C LEU A 321 -7.47 -16.09 7.01
N TYR A 322 -7.46 -15.50 5.81
CA TYR A 322 -6.70 -15.97 4.66
C TYR A 322 -5.38 -15.23 4.55
N PHE A 323 -4.34 -15.94 4.10
CA PHE A 323 -3.06 -15.35 3.69
C PHE A 323 -2.74 -15.73 2.26
N ASP A 324 -2.30 -14.75 1.48
CA ASP A 324 -1.83 -14.88 0.10
C ASP A 324 -0.49 -14.13 -0.04
N TYR A 325 0.61 -14.84 0.14
CA TYR A 325 1.91 -14.22 0.38
C TYR A 325 2.69 -13.81 -0.86
N PHE A 326 2.51 -14.48 -2.02
CA PHE A 326 3.49 -14.40 -3.09
C PHE A 326 2.98 -13.67 -4.34
N PRO A 327 3.89 -12.96 -5.06
CA PRO A 327 3.55 -12.26 -6.29
C PRO A 327 3.22 -13.24 -7.43
N ARG A 328 2.38 -12.82 -8.38
CA ARG A 328 2.03 -13.50 -9.62
C ARG A 328 1.51 -12.50 -10.65
N ASP A 329 1.52 -12.86 -11.93
CA ASP A 329 1.23 -11.96 -13.06
C ASP A 329 -0.14 -11.26 -13.00
N GLY A 330 -1.14 -11.88 -12.37
CA GLY A 330 -2.49 -11.31 -12.22
C GLY A 330 -2.74 -10.59 -10.90
N LYS A 331 -1.72 -10.35 -10.09
CA LYS A 331 -1.82 -9.76 -8.75
C LYS A 331 -1.18 -8.39 -8.72
N SER A 332 -1.88 -7.40 -8.17
CA SER A 332 -1.34 -6.05 -7.93
C SER A 332 -0.15 -6.11 -6.99
N GLN A 333 0.75 -5.14 -7.08
CA GLN A 333 1.89 -4.99 -6.17
C GLN A 333 1.45 -4.40 -4.83
N GLY A 334 2.37 -4.42 -3.86
CA GLY A 334 2.12 -3.96 -2.50
C GLY A 334 1.52 -5.04 -1.62
N ALA A 335 0.99 -4.64 -0.48
CA ALA A 335 0.25 -5.49 0.44
C ALA A 335 -1.07 -4.82 0.79
N TRP A 336 -2.06 -5.60 1.18
CA TRP A 336 -3.33 -5.08 1.66
C TRP A 336 -4.07 -6.11 2.51
N CYS A 337 -4.90 -5.62 3.40
CA CYS A 337 -5.87 -6.39 4.12
C CYS A 337 -7.28 -6.01 3.67
N GLY A 338 -8.19 -6.98 3.64
CA GLY A 338 -9.58 -6.74 3.30
C GLY A 338 -10.49 -7.84 3.84
N ASN A 339 -11.79 -7.58 3.82
CA ASN A 339 -12.77 -8.57 4.24
C ASN A 339 -13.66 -9.00 3.06
N TYR A 340 -13.96 -10.29 3.00
CA TYR A 340 -14.98 -10.86 2.09
C TYR A 340 -16.36 -10.87 2.74
N VAL A 341 -16.39 -10.97 4.07
CA VAL A 341 -17.60 -10.90 4.88
C VAL A 341 -17.33 -9.98 6.06
N GLU A 342 -18.13 -8.93 6.19
CA GLU A 342 -18.10 -8.05 7.35
C GLU A 342 -18.76 -8.70 8.56
N GLN A 343 -18.24 -8.41 9.75
CA GLN A 343 -18.90 -8.77 10.98
C GLN A 343 -20.23 -8.01 11.10
N THR A 344 -21.27 -8.71 11.54
CA THR A 344 -22.59 -8.14 11.86
C THR A 344 -23.38 -9.10 12.73
N TYR A 345 -24.63 -8.76 13.02
CA TYR A 345 -25.61 -9.70 13.60
C TYR A 345 -26.78 -9.89 12.64
N GLU A 346 -27.16 -11.15 12.39
CA GLU A 346 -28.35 -11.55 11.64
C GLU A 346 -29.21 -12.42 12.53
N ASP A 347 -30.47 -12.05 12.72
CA ASP A 347 -31.42 -12.75 13.60
C ASP A 347 -30.86 -12.98 15.03
N GLY A 348 -30.12 -12.01 15.56
CA GLY A 348 -29.51 -12.06 16.89
C GLY A 348 -28.28 -12.98 17.01
N LYS A 349 -27.79 -13.52 15.89
CA LYS A 349 -26.55 -14.32 15.83
C LYS A 349 -25.42 -13.52 15.17
N ARG A 350 -24.25 -13.61 15.78
CA ARG A 350 -23.03 -13.00 15.22
C ARG A 350 -22.66 -13.67 13.89
N VAL A 351 -22.51 -12.90 12.85
CA VAL A 351 -21.88 -13.28 11.58
C VAL A 351 -20.40 -12.98 11.71
N ALA A 352 -19.57 -14.01 11.69
CA ALA A 352 -18.14 -13.86 11.83
C ALA A 352 -17.49 -13.29 10.54
N PRO A 353 -16.48 -12.41 10.64
CA PRO A 353 -15.82 -11.85 9.50
C PRO A 353 -14.94 -12.88 8.78
N VAL A 354 -14.82 -12.71 7.46
CA VAL A 354 -13.85 -13.44 6.62
C VAL A 354 -12.87 -12.44 6.06
N VAL A 355 -11.64 -12.50 6.54
CA VAL A 355 -10.58 -11.52 6.30
C VAL A 355 -9.47 -12.13 5.45
N SER A 356 -8.81 -11.34 4.64
CA SER A 356 -7.62 -11.75 3.89
C SER A 356 -6.49 -10.75 4.03
N ILE A 357 -5.29 -11.25 4.25
CA ILE A 357 -4.03 -10.54 4.10
C ILE A 357 -3.39 -10.98 2.79
N VAL A 358 -3.08 -10.02 1.94
CA VAL A 358 -2.47 -10.25 0.62
C VAL A 358 -1.15 -9.51 0.57
N CYS A 359 -0.07 -10.22 0.24
CA CYS A 359 1.29 -9.68 0.17
C CYS A 359 1.94 -10.03 -1.18
N ASN A 360 3.15 -9.51 -1.40
CA ASN A 360 3.99 -9.82 -2.54
C ASN A 360 5.43 -10.09 -2.09
N PHE A 361 5.60 -11.04 -1.16
CA PHE A 361 6.88 -11.34 -0.52
C PHE A 361 7.82 -12.14 -1.41
N THR A 362 9.11 -12.09 -1.06
CA THR A 362 10.15 -12.88 -1.69
C THR A 362 9.82 -14.37 -1.64
N ARG A 363 9.80 -15.01 -2.82
CA ARG A 363 9.52 -16.45 -2.93
C ARG A 363 10.64 -17.30 -2.36
N PRO A 364 10.35 -18.56 -1.93
CA PRO A 364 11.37 -19.56 -1.69
C PRO A 364 12.27 -19.71 -2.93
N ALA A 365 13.59 -19.80 -2.75
CA ALA A 365 14.54 -19.99 -3.83
C ALA A 365 15.76 -20.79 -3.35
N GLY A 366 16.46 -21.47 -4.28
CA GLY A 366 17.68 -22.20 -3.97
C GLY A 366 17.48 -23.34 -2.96
N GLY A 367 16.28 -23.89 -2.84
CA GLY A 367 15.94 -24.92 -1.84
C GLY A 367 15.81 -24.42 -0.40
N ASN A 368 15.82 -23.10 -0.19
CA ASN A 368 15.58 -22.46 1.10
C ASN A 368 14.08 -22.08 1.25
N PRO A 369 13.56 -21.90 2.48
CA PRO A 369 12.23 -21.31 2.70
C PRO A 369 12.20 -19.88 2.20
N ALA A 370 11.01 -19.26 2.16
CA ALA A 370 10.89 -17.81 1.96
C ALA A 370 11.56 -17.10 3.13
N LEU A 371 12.62 -16.36 2.85
CA LEU A 371 13.36 -15.56 3.82
C LEU A 371 13.02 -14.09 3.57
N LEU A 372 12.29 -13.49 4.50
CA LEU A 372 11.77 -12.13 4.38
C LEU A 372 12.88 -11.09 4.63
N THR A 373 12.74 -9.94 3.99
CA THR A 373 13.46 -8.72 4.36
C THR A 373 12.88 -8.14 5.66
N LEU A 374 13.54 -7.13 6.21
CA LEU A 374 12.99 -6.39 7.35
C LEU A 374 11.67 -5.70 6.96
N ASP A 375 11.62 -5.07 5.81
CA ASP A 375 10.44 -4.41 5.26
C ASP A 375 9.28 -5.41 5.05
N GLU A 376 9.53 -6.58 4.45
CA GLU A 376 8.50 -7.61 4.29
C GLU A 376 8.01 -8.17 5.63
N THR A 377 8.90 -8.22 6.64
CA THR A 377 8.53 -8.64 8.00
C THR A 377 7.62 -7.61 8.66
N GLU A 378 8.01 -6.33 8.63
CA GLU A 378 7.21 -5.21 9.15
C GLU A 378 5.85 -5.13 8.45
N THR A 379 5.83 -5.26 7.11
CA THR A 379 4.60 -5.31 6.31
C THR A 379 3.65 -6.40 6.79
N LEU A 380 4.13 -7.60 7.15
CA LEU A 380 3.24 -8.64 7.66
C LEU A 380 2.61 -8.27 9.02
N PHE A 381 3.36 -7.61 9.91
CA PHE A 381 2.81 -7.09 11.16
C PHE A 381 1.80 -5.98 10.91
N HIS A 382 2.08 -5.07 9.98
CA HIS A 382 1.18 -4.02 9.51
C HIS A 382 -0.17 -4.58 9.04
N GLU A 383 -0.15 -5.44 8.02
CA GLU A 383 -1.38 -6.05 7.47
C GLU A 383 -2.14 -6.88 8.51
N PHE A 384 -1.40 -7.47 9.44
CA PHE A 384 -2.01 -8.19 10.55
C PHE A 384 -2.73 -7.24 11.53
N GLY A 385 -2.26 -6.01 11.70
CA GLY A 385 -2.96 -4.97 12.46
C GLY A 385 -4.33 -4.65 11.88
N HIS A 386 -4.43 -4.49 10.56
CA HIS A 386 -5.71 -4.36 9.87
C HIS A 386 -6.60 -5.60 10.06
N ALA A 387 -6.02 -6.80 9.93
CA ALA A 387 -6.77 -8.03 10.12
C ALA A 387 -7.35 -8.15 11.53
N LEU A 388 -6.58 -7.79 12.55
CA LEU A 388 -7.08 -7.75 13.94
C LEU A 388 -8.22 -6.75 14.09
N HIS A 389 -8.12 -5.57 13.47
CA HIS A 389 -9.20 -4.59 13.47
C HIS A 389 -10.49 -5.18 12.88
N PHE A 390 -10.44 -5.84 11.72
CA PHE A 390 -11.61 -6.51 11.13
C PHE A 390 -12.13 -7.68 12.00
N LEU A 391 -11.25 -8.49 12.57
CA LEU A 391 -11.62 -9.65 13.38
C LEU A 391 -12.31 -9.27 14.68
N PHE A 392 -11.91 -8.15 15.29
CA PHE A 392 -12.46 -7.67 16.55
C PHE A 392 -13.70 -6.77 16.40
N HIS A 393 -14.18 -6.53 15.19
CA HIS A 393 -15.44 -5.82 15.04
C HIS A 393 -16.57 -6.56 15.78
N ASP A 394 -17.35 -5.79 16.53
CA ASP A 394 -18.55 -6.27 17.25
C ASP A 394 -19.65 -5.23 17.18
N VAL A 395 -20.20 -5.04 15.98
CA VAL A 395 -21.27 -4.08 15.68
C VAL A 395 -22.55 -4.83 15.29
N LYS A 396 -23.71 -4.31 15.67
CA LYS A 396 -25.00 -4.93 15.37
C LYS A 396 -25.41 -4.78 13.90
N TYR A 397 -24.96 -3.71 13.25
CA TYR A 397 -25.47 -3.34 11.93
C TYR A 397 -24.33 -3.25 10.91
N ARG A 398 -24.56 -3.80 9.71
CA ARG A 398 -23.68 -3.58 8.57
C ARG A 398 -23.50 -2.09 8.28
N GLY A 399 -22.31 -1.71 7.83
CA GLY A 399 -21.95 -0.32 7.55
C GLY A 399 -21.47 0.47 8.75
N LEU A 400 -21.33 -0.16 9.93
CA LEU A 400 -20.69 0.43 11.11
C LEU A 400 -19.26 -0.05 11.33
N THR A 401 -18.77 -1.00 10.52
CA THR A 401 -17.41 -1.52 10.56
C THR A 401 -16.39 -0.59 9.89
N GLU A 402 -16.85 0.30 9.01
CA GLU A 402 -15.99 1.27 8.33
C GLU A 402 -15.61 2.42 9.26
N VAL A 403 -14.32 2.71 9.35
CA VAL A 403 -13.74 3.88 10.01
C VAL A 403 -13.35 4.95 8.97
N GLU A 404 -13.06 6.15 9.44
CA GLU A 404 -12.55 7.22 8.59
C GLU A 404 -11.19 6.83 7.98
N GLY A 405 -10.94 7.23 6.71
CA GLY A 405 -9.75 6.83 5.97
C GLY A 405 -8.43 7.27 6.61
N ASP A 406 -8.44 8.43 7.26
CA ASP A 406 -7.29 8.97 8.00
C ASP A 406 -7.12 8.40 9.43
N PHE A 407 -7.94 7.41 9.82
CA PHE A 407 -7.78 6.61 11.04
C PHE A 407 -7.34 5.17 10.75
N VAL A 408 -7.61 4.66 9.55
CA VAL A 408 -7.52 3.24 9.21
C VAL A 408 -6.15 2.63 9.48
N GLU A 409 -5.07 3.43 9.37
CA GLU A 409 -3.69 2.99 9.59
C GLU A 409 -3.26 2.95 11.06
N LEU A 410 -4.08 3.44 12.01
CA LEU A 410 -3.70 3.40 13.42
C LEU A 410 -3.45 1.98 13.95
N PRO A 411 -4.32 0.99 13.71
CA PRO A 411 -4.10 -0.39 14.18
C PRO A 411 -2.91 -1.06 13.48
N SER A 412 -2.72 -0.82 12.19
CA SER A 412 -1.64 -1.40 11.39
C SER A 412 -0.27 -0.88 11.83
N GLN A 413 -0.09 0.43 11.89
CA GLN A 413 1.15 1.07 12.31
C GLN A 413 1.47 0.81 13.79
N LEU A 414 0.45 0.66 14.64
CA LEU A 414 0.68 0.23 16.03
C LEU A 414 1.33 -1.17 16.08
N MET A 415 0.92 -2.08 15.21
CA MET A 415 1.45 -3.45 15.20
C MET A 415 2.88 -3.54 14.67
N GLU A 416 3.33 -2.63 13.81
CA GLU A 416 4.72 -2.54 13.34
C GLU A 416 5.72 -2.43 14.49
N ASN A 417 5.37 -1.68 15.56
CA ASN A 417 6.24 -1.50 16.72
C ASN A 417 6.64 -2.83 17.39
N TRP A 418 5.86 -3.88 17.21
CA TRP A 418 6.14 -5.19 17.80
C TRP A 418 7.02 -6.07 16.91
N ALA A 419 7.15 -5.76 15.61
CA ALA A 419 7.91 -6.57 14.68
C ALA A 419 9.36 -6.75 15.16
N PHE A 420 9.98 -5.67 15.64
CA PHE A 420 11.39 -5.70 16.09
C PHE A 420 11.55 -5.51 17.60
N ASP A 421 10.47 -5.65 18.37
CA ASP A 421 10.58 -5.67 19.83
C ASP A 421 11.45 -6.86 20.29
N PRO A 422 12.44 -6.66 21.16
CA PRO A 422 13.38 -7.71 21.57
C PRO A 422 12.73 -8.94 22.19
N GLU A 423 11.61 -8.79 22.91
CA GLU A 423 10.90 -9.93 23.53
C GLU A 423 10.09 -10.71 22.50
N VAL A 424 9.55 -10.03 21.50
CA VAL A 424 8.82 -10.65 20.37
C VAL A 424 9.81 -11.34 19.44
N LEU A 425 10.93 -10.69 19.09
CA LEU A 425 12.00 -11.28 18.27
C LEU A 425 12.52 -12.61 18.82
N LYS A 426 12.68 -12.72 20.13
CA LYS A 426 13.10 -13.98 20.77
C LYS A 426 12.17 -15.16 20.48
N GLN A 427 10.90 -14.90 20.18
CA GLN A 427 9.90 -15.92 19.94
C GLN A 427 9.91 -16.43 18.49
N TYR A 428 10.21 -15.57 17.52
CA TYR A 428 10.06 -15.91 16.13
C TYR A 428 11.34 -15.75 15.29
N ALA A 429 12.25 -14.87 15.67
CA ALA A 429 13.46 -14.64 14.89
C ALA A 429 14.49 -15.77 15.16
N VAL A 430 14.23 -16.91 14.53
CA VAL A 430 14.99 -18.16 14.70
C VAL A 430 15.61 -18.55 13.36
N HIS A 431 16.90 -18.85 13.37
CA HIS A 431 17.64 -19.20 12.17
C HIS A 431 17.10 -20.49 11.53
N TYR A 432 16.68 -20.42 10.28
CA TYR A 432 15.94 -21.48 9.58
C TYR A 432 16.66 -22.84 9.47
N ARG A 433 18.00 -22.88 9.65
CA ARG A 433 18.79 -24.12 9.61
C ARG A 433 19.25 -24.58 10.98
N SER A 434 19.78 -23.67 11.82
CA SER A 434 20.36 -24.05 13.11
C SER A 434 19.34 -24.02 14.25
N ASN A 435 18.16 -23.45 14.04
CA ASN A 435 17.15 -23.20 15.08
C ASN A 435 17.66 -22.32 16.25
N GLU A 436 18.73 -21.58 16.04
CA GLU A 436 19.24 -20.63 17.03
C GLU A 436 18.45 -19.33 16.97
N VAL A 437 18.10 -18.80 18.13
CA VAL A 437 17.46 -17.49 18.27
C VAL A 437 18.44 -16.41 17.80
N ILE A 438 17.93 -15.37 17.18
CA ILE A 438 18.71 -14.21 16.75
C ILE A 438 19.64 -13.72 17.89
N PRO A 439 20.96 -13.61 17.65
CA PRO A 439 21.89 -13.16 18.68
C PRO A 439 21.62 -11.73 19.13
N LYS A 440 21.77 -11.48 20.43
CA LYS A 440 21.54 -10.15 21.01
C LYS A 440 22.31 -9.03 20.30
N TYR A 441 23.54 -9.30 19.85
CA TYR A 441 24.32 -8.27 19.13
C TYR A 441 23.70 -7.84 17.80
N LEU A 442 22.96 -8.74 17.10
CA LEU A 442 22.20 -8.38 15.91
C LEU A 442 20.96 -7.56 16.25
N VAL A 443 20.25 -7.92 17.31
CA VAL A 443 19.11 -7.13 17.83
C VAL A 443 19.57 -5.73 18.23
N ASP A 444 20.70 -5.61 18.93
CA ASP A 444 21.26 -4.31 19.32
C ASP A 444 21.68 -3.47 18.10
N LYS A 445 22.17 -4.08 17.02
CA LYS A 445 22.48 -3.40 15.76
C LYS A 445 21.20 -2.96 15.03
N LEU A 446 20.21 -3.82 14.96
CA LEU A 446 18.91 -3.53 14.36
C LEU A 446 18.29 -2.29 15.02
N ARG A 447 18.18 -2.29 16.34
CA ARG A 447 17.67 -1.13 17.10
C ARG A 447 18.44 0.16 16.88
N ARG A 448 19.77 0.10 16.75
CA ARG A 448 20.57 1.29 16.46
C ARG A 448 20.36 1.82 15.04
N SER A 449 19.93 0.97 14.13
CA SER A 449 19.64 1.35 12.74
C SER A 449 18.16 1.66 12.47
N GLU A 450 17.30 1.66 13.50
CA GLU A 450 15.84 1.84 13.38
C GLU A 450 15.44 3.13 12.66
N LEU A 451 16.14 4.21 12.89
CA LEU A 451 15.90 5.50 12.23
C LEU A 451 16.79 5.73 11.00
N PHE A 452 17.47 4.69 10.52
CA PHE A 452 18.31 4.81 9.34
C PHE A 452 17.45 5.00 8.08
N ASN A 453 17.81 5.99 7.27
CA ASN A 453 17.10 6.36 6.03
C ASN A 453 15.65 6.86 6.26
N GLN A 454 15.32 7.26 7.48
CA GLN A 454 13.98 7.74 7.83
C GLN A 454 13.64 9.06 7.14
N GLY A 455 14.65 9.92 6.92
CA GLY A 455 14.48 11.17 6.17
C GLY A 455 13.98 10.91 4.75
N PHE A 456 14.61 9.96 4.05
CA PHE A 456 14.19 9.53 2.72
C PHE A 456 12.76 8.98 2.71
N MET A 457 12.49 7.98 3.56
CA MET A 457 11.20 7.28 3.59
C MET A 457 10.04 8.25 3.91
N THR A 458 10.24 9.13 4.91
CA THR A 458 9.22 10.12 5.26
C THR A 458 9.04 11.16 4.15
N THR A 459 10.13 11.64 3.53
CA THR A 459 10.05 12.58 2.41
C THR A 459 9.30 11.96 1.23
N GLU A 460 9.53 10.68 0.93
CA GLU A 460 8.84 9.95 -0.14
C GLU A 460 7.33 9.93 0.11
N LEU A 461 6.91 9.51 1.30
CA LEU A 461 5.50 9.44 1.68
C LEU A 461 4.81 10.83 1.62
N ILE A 462 5.45 11.84 2.22
CA ILE A 462 4.87 13.19 2.26
C ILE A 462 4.87 13.84 0.86
N ALA A 463 5.86 13.58 0.02
CA ALA A 463 5.87 14.04 -1.37
C ALA A 463 4.67 13.49 -2.16
N ALA A 464 4.39 12.20 -2.03
CA ALA A 464 3.22 11.59 -2.65
C ALA A 464 1.92 12.24 -2.16
N SER A 465 1.77 12.40 -0.85
CA SER A 465 0.58 13.00 -0.23
C SER A 465 0.39 14.47 -0.64
N LEU A 466 1.46 15.26 -0.70
CA LEU A 466 1.41 16.66 -1.15
C LEU A 466 1.06 16.76 -2.63
N SER A 467 1.61 15.88 -3.49
CA SER A 467 1.25 15.84 -4.91
C SER A 467 -0.22 15.47 -5.11
N ASP A 468 -0.73 14.51 -4.36
CA ASP A 468 -2.14 14.11 -4.40
C ASP A 468 -3.05 15.25 -3.94
N MET A 469 -2.71 15.90 -2.82
CA MET A 469 -3.45 17.06 -2.31
C MET A 469 -3.45 18.22 -3.32
N ASP A 470 -2.30 18.55 -3.91
CA ASP A 470 -2.20 19.67 -4.85
C ASP A 470 -3.04 19.40 -6.11
N ILE A 471 -2.95 18.20 -6.70
CA ILE A 471 -3.67 17.87 -7.93
C ILE A 471 -5.18 17.77 -7.71
N HIS A 472 -5.65 17.34 -6.52
CA HIS A 472 -7.06 17.25 -6.17
C HIS A 472 -7.64 18.51 -5.53
N SER A 473 -6.80 19.50 -5.21
CA SER A 473 -7.22 20.83 -4.78
C SER A 473 -7.46 21.80 -5.95
N ILE A 474 -7.26 21.34 -7.19
CA ILE A 474 -7.58 22.11 -8.40
C ILE A 474 -9.07 22.46 -8.38
N THR A 475 -9.37 23.78 -8.46
CA THR A 475 -10.74 24.30 -8.49
C THR A 475 -11.28 24.54 -9.90
N GLU A 476 -10.40 24.77 -10.86
CA GLU A 476 -10.74 24.95 -12.28
C GLU A 476 -9.80 24.07 -13.10
N TYR A 477 -10.36 23.09 -13.82
CA TYR A 477 -9.57 22.18 -14.61
C TYR A 477 -9.16 22.82 -15.94
N GLU A 478 -7.86 22.78 -16.20
CA GLU A 478 -7.26 22.97 -17.51
C GLU A 478 -6.34 21.77 -17.83
N PRO A 479 -6.23 21.34 -19.10
CA PRO A 479 -5.28 20.27 -19.46
C PRO A 479 -3.85 20.63 -19.07
N PHE A 480 -3.14 19.68 -18.46
CA PHE A 480 -1.78 19.88 -17.96
C PHE A 480 -0.89 18.67 -18.23
N ASP A 481 0.42 18.87 -18.20
CA ASP A 481 1.41 17.79 -18.17
C ASP A 481 1.60 17.33 -16.71
N PRO A 482 1.21 16.08 -16.35
CA PRO A 482 1.36 15.59 -14.99
C PRO A 482 2.78 15.63 -14.45
N MET A 483 3.77 15.41 -15.30
CA MET A 483 5.19 15.43 -14.91
C MET A 483 5.69 16.86 -14.62
N ALA A 484 5.23 17.85 -15.39
CA ALA A 484 5.52 19.24 -15.14
C ALA A 484 4.84 19.73 -13.86
N PHE A 485 3.58 19.30 -13.62
CA PHE A 485 2.82 19.62 -12.44
C PHE A 485 3.52 19.12 -11.16
N GLU A 486 3.92 17.85 -11.13
CA GLU A 486 4.62 17.26 -9.98
C GLU A 486 5.94 17.97 -9.70
N ARG A 487 6.74 18.25 -10.73
CA ARG A 487 8.00 18.99 -10.58
C ARG A 487 7.77 20.39 -10.00
N GLU A 488 6.77 21.12 -10.48
CA GLU A 488 6.41 22.43 -9.92
C GLU A 488 5.99 22.29 -8.45
N ALA A 489 5.12 21.34 -8.14
CA ALA A 489 4.58 21.14 -6.79
C ALA A 489 5.64 20.76 -5.77
N LEU A 490 6.56 19.87 -6.11
CA LEU A 490 7.54 19.33 -5.19
C LEU A 490 8.91 20.01 -5.27
N THR A 491 9.45 20.19 -6.47
CA THR A 491 10.80 20.73 -6.63
C THR A 491 10.80 22.25 -6.56
N GLU A 492 9.97 22.93 -7.34
CA GLU A 492 9.99 24.39 -7.42
C GLU A 492 9.37 25.07 -6.20
N LYS A 493 8.23 24.54 -5.71
CA LYS A 493 7.54 25.11 -4.55
C LYS A 493 8.11 24.65 -3.21
N ARG A 494 8.51 23.37 -3.09
CA ARG A 494 8.89 22.76 -1.81
C ARG A 494 10.33 22.33 -1.70
N GLY A 495 11.14 22.51 -2.74
CA GLY A 495 12.60 22.30 -2.70
C GLY A 495 13.02 20.83 -2.65
N LEU A 496 12.19 19.91 -3.15
CA LEU A 496 12.57 18.50 -3.30
C LEU A 496 13.84 18.41 -4.16
N ILE A 497 14.82 17.69 -3.64
CA ILE A 497 16.11 17.52 -4.32
C ILE A 497 16.01 16.48 -5.46
N PRO A 498 16.75 16.66 -6.58
CA PRO A 498 16.65 15.78 -7.74
C PRO A 498 16.98 14.31 -7.45
N GLN A 499 17.80 14.05 -6.43
CA GLN A 499 18.18 12.71 -6.02
C GLN A 499 17.05 11.94 -5.34
N LEU A 500 15.99 12.64 -4.93
CA LEU A 500 14.72 12.10 -4.41
C LEU A 500 13.62 12.15 -5.47
N SER A 501 13.95 12.16 -6.74
CA SER A 501 12.97 12.19 -7.83
C SER A 501 12.02 11.01 -7.70
N LEU A 502 10.82 11.32 -7.28
CA LEU A 502 9.74 10.39 -6.99
C LEU A 502 8.63 10.71 -7.99
N ILE A 503 8.38 9.82 -8.93
CA ILE A 503 7.22 9.95 -9.83
C ILE A 503 6.08 9.15 -9.21
N HIS A 504 5.26 9.79 -8.38
CA HIS A 504 4.15 9.15 -7.66
C HIS A 504 2.84 9.17 -8.44
N ILE A 505 2.68 10.06 -9.41
CA ILE A 505 1.43 10.22 -10.19
C ILE A 505 1.09 8.96 -11.00
N SER A 506 2.03 8.04 -11.17
CA SER A 506 1.80 6.80 -11.91
C SER A 506 1.11 5.69 -11.11
N GLU A 507 0.95 5.83 -9.79
CA GLU A 507 0.25 4.85 -8.96
C GLU A 507 -0.96 5.52 -8.26
N PRO A 508 -2.16 4.95 -8.35
CA PRO A 508 -3.28 5.41 -7.54
C PRO A 508 -3.03 5.00 -6.08
N THR A 509 -3.03 5.95 -5.19
CA THR A 509 -3.18 5.70 -3.76
C THR A 509 -4.64 5.45 -3.41
#